data_517f982c9feb86a8270009a8c0731a2b
#
_entry.id   517f982c9feb86a8270009a8c0731a2b
#
_cell.length_a   1.000
_cell.length_b   1.000
_cell.length_c   1.000
_cell.angle_alpha   90.00
_cell.angle_beta   90.00
_cell.angle_gamma   90.00
#
_symmetry.space_group_name_H-M   'P 1'
#
loop_
_entity.id
_entity.type
_entity.pdbx_description
1 polymer ?
#
loop_
_entity_poly.entity_id
_entity_poly.type
_entity_poly.pdbx_seq_one_letter_code
_entity_poly.pdbx_strand_id
1 'polypeptide(L)'
;QRFDIKPGCPNLIERIEGGLLSYGNEMTRDNNPFEIGLAKFCSFDDDVNYLGKAALSRIAQQGVEREIRGVLFDGGPCPTCATPWSVMVDEVEVGKITSAIWSPRLKGNVGQALILLNFAEAGQKVTVKVSDGTTRNGTISLLPFD
;
A
#
# COMPACT_ATOMS: atom_id res chain seq x y z
N GLN A 1 -32.27 -6.55 21.21
CA GLN A 1 -31.07 -5.71 21.01
C GLN A 1 -31.30 -4.34 21.61
N ARG A 2 -30.36 -3.87 22.47
CA ARG A 2 -30.56 -2.66 23.28
C ARG A 2 -30.43 -1.35 22.47
N PHE A 3 -29.73 -1.36 21.32
CA PHE A 3 -29.36 -0.15 20.59
C PHE A 3 -29.45 -0.26 19.05
N ASP A 4 -30.04 -1.27 18.51
CA ASP A 4 -30.14 -1.51 17.05
C ASP A 4 -28.82 -1.29 16.27
N ILE A 5 -27.69 -1.57 16.92
CA ILE A 5 -26.36 -1.49 16.32
C ILE A 5 -26.05 -2.82 15.63
N LYS A 6 -25.70 -2.75 14.36
CA LYS A 6 -25.26 -3.91 13.57
C LYS A 6 -23.74 -3.88 13.44
N PRO A 7 -23.08 -5.04 13.47
CA PRO A 7 -21.66 -5.10 13.15
C PRO A 7 -21.47 -4.67 11.68
N GLY A 8 -20.44 -3.88 11.43
CA GLY A 8 -20.04 -3.47 10.09
C GLY A 8 -18.53 -3.56 9.97
N CYS A 9 -18.05 -3.85 8.77
CA CYS A 9 -16.65 -3.71 8.42
C CYS A 9 -16.56 -3.20 6.98
N PRO A 10 -15.51 -2.45 6.60
CA PRO A 10 -15.27 -2.10 5.22
C PRO A 10 -15.08 -3.38 4.40
N ASN A 11 -15.75 -3.46 3.25
CA ASN A 11 -15.48 -4.54 2.31
C ASN A 11 -14.09 -4.36 1.67
N LEU A 12 -13.61 -5.37 0.96
CA LEU A 12 -12.27 -5.37 0.38
C LEU A 12 -12.07 -4.21 -0.61
N ILE A 13 -13.10 -3.84 -1.38
CA ILE A 13 -13.04 -2.73 -2.33
C ILE A 13 -12.85 -1.42 -1.58
N GLU A 14 -13.73 -1.11 -0.62
CA GLU A 14 -13.66 0.11 0.19
C GLU A 14 -12.34 0.21 0.96
N ARG A 15 -11.83 -0.92 1.47
CA ARG A 15 -10.56 -1.00 2.17
C ARG A 15 -9.40 -0.57 1.27
N ILE A 16 -9.31 -1.17 0.08
CA ILE A 16 -8.19 -0.90 -0.83
C ILE A 16 -8.31 0.50 -1.42
N GLU A 17 -9.50 0.91 -1.87
CA GLU A 17 -9.74 2.27 -2.39
C GLU A 17 -9.43 3.34 -1.35
N GLY A 18 -9.82 3.13 -0.10
CA GLY A 18 -9.57 4.04 1.01
C GLY A 18 -8.14 4.02 1.56
N GLY A 19 -7.25 3.20 1.01
CA GLY A 19 -5.87 3.10 1.47
C GLY A 19 -5.73 2.50 2.88
N LEU A 20 -6.75 1.75 3.36
CA LEU A 20 -6.70 1.12 4.67
C LEU A 20 -5.80 -0.11 4.65
N LEU A 21 -4.79 -0.10 5.51
CA LEU A 21 -3.79 -1.17 5.60
C LEU A 21 -4.31 -2.37 6.39
N SER A 22 -3.84 -3.55 6.04
CA SER A 22 -4.12 -4.79 6.76
C SER A 22 -2.82 -5.39 7.30
N TYR A 23 -2.83 -5.77 8.58
CA TYR A 23 -1.72 -6.50 9.16
C TYR A 23 -1.61 -7.90 8.54
N GLY A 24 -0.40 -8.25 8.15
CA GLY A 24 -0.12 -9.48 7.42
C GLY A 24 -0.05 -9.31 5.88
N ASN A 25 -0.58 -8.19 5.35
CA ASN A 25 -0.49 -7.84 3.94
C ASN A 25 0.44 -6.63 3.73
N GLU A 26 -0.10 -5.40 3.91
CA GLU A 26 0.65 -4.15 3.68
C GLU A 26 1.63 -3.86 4.81
N MET A 27 1.36 -4.32 6.02
CA MET A 27 2.21 -4.11 7.17
C MET A 27 2.46 -5.41 7.92
N THR A 28 3.70 -5.61 8.33
CA THR A 28 4.20 -6.73 9.12
C THR A 28 5.18 -6.21 10.17
N ARG A 29 5.84 -7.09 10.90
CA ARG A 29 6.92 -6.70 11.80
C ARG A 29 8.18 -6.21 11.09
N ASP A 30 8.28 -6.44 9.77
CA ASP A 30 9.42 -6.04 8.95
C ASP A 30 9.26 -4.62 8.38
N ASN A 31 8.11 -3.97 8.64
CA ASN A 31 7.83 -2.61 8.22
C ASN A 31 7.92 -1.63 9.38
N ASN A 32 8.35 -0.42 9.08
CA ASN A 32 8.29 0.69 10.02
C ASN A 32 7.16 1.67 9.64
N PRO A 33 6.69 2.53 10.58
CA PRO A 33 5.59 3.45 10.31
C PRO A 33 5.82 4.43 9.16
N PHE A 34 7.08 4.76 8.84
CA PHE A 34 7.39 5.69 7.75
C PHE A 34 7.15 5.04 6.39
N GLU A 35 7.54 3.78 6.21
CA GLU A 35 7.30 3.04 4.98
C GLU A 35 5.82 2.89 4.64
N ILE A 36 4.98 2.75 5.66
CA ILE A 36 3.55 2.47 5.50
C ILE A 36 2.65 3.71 5.66
N GLY A 37 3.23 4.93 5.60
CA GLY A 37 2.47 6.17 5.63
C GLY A 37 1.87 6.55 6.99
N LEU A 38 2.35 5.96 8.08
CA LEU A 38 1.88 6.22 9.44
C LEU A 38 2.83 7.13 10.25
N ALA A 39 3.77 7.81 9.59
CA ALA A 39 4.73 8.72 10.23
C ALA A 39 4.05 9.79 11.09
N LYS A 40 2.87 10.29 10.68
CA LYS A 40 2.09 11.30 11.41
C LYS A 40 1.66 10.88 12.82
N PHE A 41 1.71 9.59 13.13
CA PHE A 41 1.40 9.06 14.46
C PHE A 41 2.64 8.85 15.33
N CYS A 42 3.84 9.14 14.82
CA CYS A 42 5.10 9.05 15.56
C CYS A 42 5.41 10.43 16.16
N SER A 43 5.28 10.58 17.49
CA SER A 43 5.72 11.77 18.18
C SER A 43 7.20 11.67 18.56
N PHE A 44 7.95 12.77 18.34
CA PHE A 44 9.35 12.90 18.74
C PHE A 44 9.55 13.94 19.86
N ASP A 45 8.44 14.48 20.39
CA ASP A 45 8.49 15.43 21.50
C ASP A 45 9.18 14.82 22.72
N ASP A 46 10.02 15.58 23.40
CA ASP A 46 10.84 15.10 24.53
C ASP A 46 10.00 14.60 25.69
N ASP A 47 8.82 15.18 25.90
CA ASP A 47 7.91 14.83 26.99
C ASP A 47 7.17 13.50 26.77
N VAL A 48 7.16 12.98 25.54
CA VAL A 48 6.49 11.71 25.22
C VAL A 48 7.52 10.58 25.15
N ASN A 49 7.45 9.65 26.07
CA ASN A 49 8.33 8.47 26.09
C ASN A 49 7.53 7.21 25.75
N TYR A 50 8.00 6.44 24.78
CA TYR A 50 7.40 5.18 24.35
C TYR A 50 8.45 4.20 23.86
N LEU A 51 8.10 2.91 23.89
CA LEU A 51 8.97 1.85 23.38
C LEU A 51 9.23 2.03 21.87
N GLY A 52 10.49 2.05 21.48
CA GLY A 52 10.91 2.21 20.08
C GLY A 52 11.16 3.66 19.64
N LYS A 53 10.92 4.69 20.46
CA LYS A 53 11.15 6.10 20.10
C LYS A 53 12.56 6.34 19.52
N ALA A 54 13.61 5.84 20.18
CA ALA A 54 14.99 6.00 19.72
C ALA A 54 15.25 5.32 18.37
N ALA A 55 14.63 4.17 18.11
CA ALA A 55 14.74 3.48 16.82
C ALA A 55 14.01 4.26 15.71
N LEU A 56 12.81 4.73 15.97
CA LEU A 56 12.03 5.54 15.02
C LEU A 56 12.72 6.88 14.73
N SER A 57 13.33 7.53 15.73
CA SER A 57 14.11 8.77 15.55
C SER A 57 15.28 8.55 14.59
N ARG A 58 15.98 7.41 14.71
CA ARG A 58 17.07 7.07 13.77
C ARG A 58 16.55 6.85 12.35
N ILE A 59 15.43 6.13 12.18
CA ILE A 59 14.84 5.91 10.86
C ILE A 59 14.39 7.23 10.25
N ALA A 60 13.76 8.12 11.02
CA ALA A 60 13.35 9.45 10.57
C ALA A 60 14.52 10.28 10.04
N GLN A 61 15.70 10.17 10.66
CA GLN A 61 16.94 10.87 10.24
C GLN A 61 17.58 10.22 9.01
N GLN A 62 17.57 8.91 8.92
CA GLN A 62 18.17 8.15 7.82
C GLN A 62 17.29 8.13 6.55
N GLY A 63 15.98 8.30 6.73
CA GLY A 63 14.97 8.09 5.70
C GLY A 63 14.62 6.60 5.55
N VAL A 64 13.72 6.32 4.61
CA VAL A 64 13.29 4.97 4.23
C VAL A 64 13.66 4.69 2.78
N GLU A 65 13.79 3.43 2.42
CA GLU A 65 14.12 3.02 1.05
C GLU A 65 12.88 2.84 0.18
N ARG A 66 11.73 2.59 0.80
CA ARG A 66 10.45 2.29 0.13
C ARG A 66 9.30 2.93 0.87
N GLU A 67 8.18 3.09 0.17
CA GLU A 67 6.99 3.71 0.70
C GLU A 67 5.73 3.06 0.12
N ILE A 68 4.65 3.05 0.92
CA ILE A 68 3.34 2.56 0.47
C ILE A 68 2.74 3.50 -0.58
N ARG A 69 2.27 2.92 -1.68
CA ARG A 69 1.62 3.63 -2.79
C ARG A 69 0.43 2.84 -3.30
N GLY A 70 -0.45 3.55 -4.00
CA GLY A 70 -1.44 2.96 -4.86
C GLY A 70 -0.84 2.58 -6.21
N VAL A 71 -1.38 1.56 -6.85
CA VAL A 71 -1.11 1.19 -8.23
C VAL A 71 -2.43 1.02 -8.95
N LEU A 72 -2.67 1.86 -9.97
CA LEU A 72 -3.76 1.68 -10.92
C LEU A 72 -3.22 0.86 -12.09
N PHE A 73 -3.92 -0.19 -12.52
CA PHE A 73 -3.44 -1.00 -13.64
C PHE A 73 -4.58 -1.51 -14.54
N ASP A 74 -4.26 -1.73 -15.80
CA ASP A 74 -5.20 -2.05 -16.86
C ASP A 74 -5.66 -3.52 -16.85
N GLY A 75 -6.43 -3.89 -17.89
CA GLY A 75 -6.98 -5.23 -18.10
C GLY A 75 -8.34 -5.42 -17.44
N GLY A 76 -8.90 -6.60 -17.63
CA GLY A 76 -10.14 -7.01 -16.96
C GLY A 76 -9.95 -7.19 -15.44
N PRO A 77 -11.03 -7.51 -14.70
CA PRO A 77 -10.94 -7.73 -13.26
C PRO A 77 -9.80 -8.68 -12.90
N CYS A 78 -8.95 -8.26 -11.96
CA CYS A 78 -7.81 -9.06 -11.54
C CYS A 78 -8.25 -10.23 -10.65
N PRO A 79 -7.46 -11.34 -10.61
CA PRO A 79 -7.69 -12.42 -9.67
C PRO A 79 -7.44 -11.96 -8.22
N THR A 80 -7.77 -12.82 -7.26
CA THR A 80 -7.45 -12.58 -5.85
C THR A 80 -5.94 -12.50 -5.65
N CYS A 81 -5.47 -11.43 -5.01
CA CYS A 81 -4.07 -11.23 -4.65
C CYS A 81 -3.73 -12.05 -3.39
N ALA A 82 -3.57 -13.37 -3.57
CA ALA A 82 -3.23 -14.29 -2.48
C ALA A 82 -1.73 -14.28 -2.13
N THR A 83 -0.89 -13.90 -3.09
CA THR A 83 0.56 -13.71 -2.93
C THR A 83 0.96 -12.37 -3.57
N PRO A 84 2.00 -11.70 -3.06
CA PRO A 84 2.42 -10.42 -3.62
C PRO A 84 2.79 -10.51 -5.09
N TRP A 85 2.40 -9.49 -5.87
CA TRP A 85 2.71 -9.36 -7.30
C TRP A 85 3.80 -8.35 -7.53
N SER A 86 4.77 -8.67 -8.39
CA SER A 86 5.89 -7.78 -8.71
C SER A 86 5.42 -6.56 -9.51
N VAL A 87 5.89 -5.40 -9.09
CA VAL A 87 5.78 -4.13 -9.82
C VAL A 87 7.14 -3.84 -10.45
N MET A 88 7.16 -3.60 -11.76
CA MET A 88 8.38 -3.50 -12.54
C MET A 88 8.48 -2.15 -13.26
N VAL A 89 9.70 -1.65 -13.41
CA VAL A 89 10.09 -0.58 -14.36
C VAL A 89 11.30 -1.09 -15.12
N ASP A 90 11.24 -1.09 -16.45
CA ASP A 90 12.33 -1.52 -17.34
C ASP A 90 12.98 -2.86 -16.90
N GLU A 91 12.15 -3.88 -16.65
CA GLU A 91 12.56 -5.23 -16.20
C GLU A 91 13.16 -5.28 -14.78
N VAL A 92 13.22 -4.16 -14.04
CA VAL A 92 13.68 -4.11 -12.65
C VAL A 92 12.47 -4.17 -11.72
N GLU A 93 12.47 -5.07 -10.74
CA GLU A 93 11.45 -5.11 -9.69
C GLU A 93 11.64 -3.90 -8.76
N VAL A 94 10.67 -3.00 -8.74
CA VAL A 94 10.68 -1.77 -7.95
C VAL A 94 9.75 -1.82 -6.75
N GLY A 95 8.96 -2.86 -6.62
CA GLY A 95 8.05 -3.04 -5.50
C GLY A 95 7.13 -4.24 -5.66
N LYS A 96 6.22 -4.39 -4.69
CA LYS A 96 5.25 -5.49 -4.68
C LYS A 96 3.86 -5.00 -4.27
N ILE A 97 2.86 -5.36 -5.06
CA ILE A 97 1.44 -5.25 -4.68
C ILE A 97 1.14 -6.36 -3.67
N THR A 98 0.57 -6.00 -2.54
CA THR A 98 0.20 -6.91 -1.45
C THR A 98 -1.30 -7.12 -1.35
N SER A 99 -2.09 -6.18 -1.85
CA SER A 99 -3.54 -6.29 -1.97
C SER A 99 -3.99 -5.64 -3.26
N ALA A 100 -4.90 -6.29 -4.00
CA ALA A 100 -5.46 -5.77 -5.23
C ALA A 100 -6.91 -6.20 -5.42
N ILE A 101 -7.68 -5.37 -6.11
CA ILE A 101 -9.06 -5.65 -6.49
C ILE A 101 -9.49 -4.82 -7.70
N TRP A 102 -10.52 -5.29 -8.40
CA TRP A 102 -11.24 -4.47 -9.36
C TRP A 102 -12.13 -3.46 -8.64
N SER A 103 -11.97 -2.18 -8.95
CA SER A 103 -12.82 -1.10 -8.47
C SER A 103 -13.89 -0.75 -9.50
N PRO A 104 -15.17 -0.97 -9.21
CA PRO A 104 -16.26 -0.51 -10.08
C PRO A 104 -16.33 1.02 -10.18
N ARG A 105 -15.99 1.73 -9.10
CA ARG A 105 -15.97 3.20 -9.05
C ARG A 105 -14.93 3.78 -9.99
N LEU A 106 -13.72 3.27 -9.95
CA LEU A 106 -12.60 3.72 -10.78
C LEU A 106 -12.56 3.03 -12.15
N LYS A 107 -13.42 2.01 -12.36
CA LYS A 107 -13.49 1.21 -13.59
C LYS A 107 -12.13 0.60 -13.98
N GLY A 108 -11.36 0.17 -12.99
CA GLY A 108 -10.01 -0.34 -13.15
C GLY A 108 -9.55 -1.17 -11.98
N ASN A 109 -8.41 -1.83 -12.14
CA ASN A 109 -7.77 -2.54 -11.05
C ASN A 109 -6.99 -1.56 -10.17
N VAL A 110 -7.12 -1.73 -8.88
CA VAL A 110 -6.40 -0.96 -7.87
C VAL A 110 -5.65 -1.89 -6.94
N GLY A 111 -4.45 -1.51 -6.55
CA GLY A 111 -3.64 -2.27 -5.59
C GLY A 111 -2.85 -1.39 -4.66
N GLN A 112 -2.55 -1.89 -3.48
CA GLN A 112 -1.64 -1.27 -2.52
C GLN A 112 -0.29 -1.95 -2.63
N ALA A 113 0.79 -1.17 -2.72
CA ALA A 113 2.13 -1.67 -2.95
C ALA A 113 3.19 -0.93 -2.13
N LEU A 114 4.21 -1.64 -1.68
CA LEU A 114 5.46 -1.03 -1.20
C LEU A 114 6.38 -0.83 -2.40
N ILE A 115 6.72 0.44 -2.68
CA ILE A 115 7.49 0.85 -3.85
C ILE A 115 8.79 1.53 -3.40
N LEU A 116 9.91 1.22 -4.06
CA LEU A 116 11.18 1.92 -3.87
C LEU A 116 11.00 3.43 -4.12
N LEU A 117 11.53 4.28 -3.24
CA LEU A 117 11.31 5.73 -3.25
C LEU A 117 11.62 6.39 -4.61
N ASN A 118 12.67 5.95 -5.29
CA ASN A 118 13.05 6.49 -6.59
C ASN A 118 11.99 6.26 -7.69
N PHE A 119 11.02 5.38 -7.44
CA PHE A 119 9.92 5.03 -8.36
C PHE A 119 8.54 5.30 -7.75
N ALA A 120 8.48 5.93 -6.57
CA ALA A 120 7.24 6.13 -5.81
C ALA A 120 6.47 7.40 -6.17
N GLU A 121 6.92 8.16 -7.17
CA GLU A 121 6.25 9.38 -7.62
C GLU A 121 4.92 9.05 -8.30
N ALA A 122 3.86 9.81 -7.96
CA ALA A 122 2.56 9.65 -8.60
C ALA A 122 2.66 9.96 -10.10
N GLY A 123 2.07 9.09 -10.91
CA GLY A 123 2.19 9.17 -12.38
C GLY A 123 3.29 8.31 -12.99
N GLN A 124 4.23 7.79 -12.20
CA GLN A 124 5.26 6.87 -12.66
C GLN A 124 4.62 5.65 -13.35
N LYS A 125 5.04 5.35 -14.58
CA LYS A 125 4.59 4.18 -15.32
C LYS A 125 5.30 2.93 -14.84
N VAL A 126 4.54 1.87 -14.67
CA VAL A 126 5.01 0.57 -14.18
C VAL A 126 4.33 -0.55 -14.95
N THR A 127 4.83 -1.76 -14.80
CA THR A 127 4.11 -2.98 -15.20
C THR A 127 3.90 -3.88 -13.97
N VAL A 128 2.78 -4.58 -13.94
CA VAL A 128 2.39 -5.49 -12.85
C VAL A 128 2.40 -6.92 -13.38
N LYS A 129 3.19 -7.79 -12.77
CA LYS A 129 3.18 -9.23 -13.07
C LYS A 129 2.13 -9.90 -12.19
N VAL A 130 0.98 -10.20 -12.76
CA VAL A 130 -0.18 -10.77 -12.04
C VAL A 130 -0.05 -12.29 -11.90
N SER A 131 -0.67 -12.87 -10.87
CA SER A 131 -0.60 -14.32 -10.60
C SER A 131 -1.20 -15.21 -11.68
N ASP A 132 -2.01 -14.66 -12.59
CA ASP A 132 -2.54 -15.36 -13.75
C ASP A 132 -1.53 -15.48 -14.92
N GLY A 133 -0.31 -15.03 -14.71
CA GLY A 133 0.78 -15.02 -15.71
C GLY A 133 0.74 -13.85 -16.67
N THR A 134 -0.24 -12.95 -16.54
CA THR A 134 -0.30 -11.74 -17.39
C THR A 134 0.59 -10.62 -16.84
N THR A 135 1.10 -9.78 -17.76
CA THR A 135 1.73 -8.51 -17.43
C THR A 135 0.79 -7.39 -17.84
N ARG A 136 0.52 -6.46 -16.94
CA ARG A 136 -0.43 -5.36 -17.13
C ARG A 136 0.26 -4.02 -16.95
N ASN A 137 -0.11 -3.03 -17.76
CA ASN A 137 0.42 -1.68 -17.58
C ASN A 137 -0.25 -1.01 -16.39
N GLY A 138 0.51 -0.23 -15.66
CA GLY A 138 0.02 0.48 -14.48
C GLY A 138 0.66 1.84 -14.30
N THR A 139 0.16 2.53 -13.30
CA THR A 139 0.63 3.85 -12.90
C THR A 139 0.60 3.95 -11.38
N ILE A 140 1.68 4.46 -10.80
CA ILE A 140 1.74 4.76 -9.37
C ILE A 140 0.78 5.89 -9.02
N SER A 141 0.07 5.75 -7.93
CA SER A 141 -0.88 6.74 -7.39
C SER A 141 -0.62 6.96 -5.91
N LEU A 142 -1.12 8.07 -5.39
CA LEU A 142 -1.22 8.28 -3.95
C LEU A 142 -2.35 7.42 -3.37
N LEU A 143 -2.36 7.27 -2.06
CA LEU A 143 -3.45 6.69 -1.28
C LEU A 143 -4.05 7.78 -0.38
N PRO A 144 -5.38 7.78 -0.19
CA PRO A 144 -6.39 6.93 -0.83
C PRO A 144 -6.52 7.18 -2.34
N PHE A 145 -7.17 6.27 -3.06
CA PHE A 145 -7.47 6.47 -4.49
C PHE A 145 -8.61 7.48 -4.65
N ASP A 146 -8.39 8.52 -5.45
CA ASP A 146 -9.38 9.58 -5.77
C ASP A 146 -10.29 9.19 -6.94
#